data_169e29bb248697c6b32cfa4ac3f914bc
#
_entry.id   169e29bb248697c6b32cfa4ac3f914bc
#
_cell.length_a   1.000
_cell.length_b   1.000
_cell.length_c   1.000
_cell.angle_alpha   90.00
_cell.angle_beta   90.00
_cell.angle_gamma   90.00
#
_symmetry.space_group_name_H-M   'P 1'
#
loop_
_entity.id
_entity.type
_entity.pdbx_description
1 polymer ?
#
loop_
_entity_poly.entity_id
_entity_poly.type
_entity_poly.pdbx_seq_one_letter_code
_entity_poly.pdbx_strand_id
1 'polypeptide(L)'
;VTIYLSKSDLLEKEKLAEIESQLAYYQKIGYRVYLDRESLAAELPKQIGESEIWTLAGQSGAGKSTLLNFIKEDAGQATGAISTSLNRGKHTTRTVTLFKLGEGFLADTPGFSAIDLTPIKLNELCTYFKEFKALSTGCKFRGCQHLHEPKCAVKDQQALGEIAAFRYDDYLAMRTEIEEGRMPEYLK
;
A
#
# COMPACT_ATOMS: atom_id res chain seq x y z
N VAL A 1 3.17 5.52 2.93
CA VAL A 1 2.60 4.16 2.93
C VAL A 1 3.36 3.30 3.92
N THR A 2 2.61 2.56 4.75
CA THR A 2 3.12 1.56 5.70
C THR A 2 2.52 0.22 5.31
N ILE A 3 3.33 -0.83 5.32
CA ILE A 3 2.93 -2.20 4.97
C ILE A 3 2.86 -3.02 6.26
N TYR A 4 1.78 -3.77 6.43
CA TYR A 4 1.62 -4.69 7.55
C TYR A 4 1.27 -6.09 7.05
N LEU A 5 2.05 -7.10 7.47
CA LEU A 5 1.75 -8.50 7.22
C LEU A 5 0.80 -9.01 8.30
N SER A 6 -0.47 -9.20 7.93
CA SER A 6 -1.46 -9.81 8.82
C SER A 6 -1.49 -11.33 8.67
N LYS A 7 -1.93 -12.04 9.71
CA LYS A 7 -2.18 -13.49 9.67
C LYS A 7 -0.96 -14.33 9.25
N SER A 8 0.24 -13.89 9.60
CA SER A 8 1.48 -14.63 9.35
C SER A 8 1.49 -16.02 9.99
N ASP A 9 0.73 -16.18 11.08
CA ASP A 9 0.51 -17.43 11.81
C ASP A 9 -0.22 -18.52 11.00
N LEU A 10 -0.91 -18.14 9.93
CA LEU A 10 -1.61 -19.07 9.03
C LEU A 10 -0.75 -19.54 7.85
N LEU A 11 0.47 -19.04 7.72
CA LEU A 11 1.36 -19.36 6.61
C LEU A 11 2.29 -20.54 6.97
N GLU A 12 2.55 -21.40 5.98
CA GLU A 12 3.62 -22.38 6.07
C GLU A 12 4.98 -21.67 6.11
N LYS A 13 5.97 -22.28 6.76
CA LYS A 13 7.29 -21.65 7.00
C LYS A 13 7.99 -21.20 5.72
N GLU A 14 7.91 -22.03 4.67
CA GLU A 14 8.54 -21.72 3.38
C GLU A 14 7.89 -20.49 2.74
N LYS A 15 6.55 -20.42 2.78
CA LYS A 15 5.81 -19.28 2.23
C LYS A 15 6.01 -18.01 3.05
N LEU A 16 6.10 -18.14 4.35
CA LEU A 16 6.42 -17.01 5.23
C LEU A 16 7.80 -16.45 4.91
N ALA A 17 8.82 -17.30 4.77
CA ALA A 17 10.18 -16.87 4.44
C ALA A 17 10.25 -16.14 3.07
N GLU A 18 9.49 -16.62 2.08
CA GLU A 18 9.38 -15.94 0.78
C GLU A 18 8.80 -14.54 0.93
N ILE A 19 7.68 -14.41 1.66
CA ILE A 19 7.00 -13.12 1.89
C ILE A 19 7.91 -12.19 2.70
N GLU A 20 8.58 -12.67 3.73
CA GLU A 20 9.52 -11.88 4.53
C GLU A 20 10.67 -11.35 3.66
N SER A 21 11.19 -12.15 2.72
CA SER A 21 12.19 -11.71 1.76
C SER A 21 11.67 -10.58 0.86
N GLN A 22 10.43 -10.70 0.36
CA GLN A 22 9.79 -9.62 -0.41
C GLN A 22 9.59 -8.37 0.43
N LEU A 23 9.17 -8.51 1.68
CA LEU A 23 8.97 -7.39 2.61
C LEU A 23 10.29 -6.71 2.96
N ALA A 24 11.38 -7.45 3.10
CA ALA A 24 12.71 -6.89 3.29
C ALA A 24 13.15 -6.03 2.08
N TYR A 25 12.77 -6.44 0.86
CA TYR A 25 12.98 -5.60 -0.31
C TYR A 25 12.18 -4.29 -0.24
N TYR A 26 10.91 -4.34 0.19
CA TYR A 26 10.11 -3.12 0.40
C TYR A 26 10.74 -2.19 1.44
N GLN A 27 11.35 -2.74 2.51
CA GLN A 27 12.11 -1.93 3.47
C GLN A 27 13.35 -1.29 2.81
N LYS A 28 14.11 -2.05 1.99
CA LYS A 28 15.27 -1.55 1.24
C LYS A 28 14.91 -0.33 0.39
N ILE A 29 13.75 -0.33 -0.25
CA ILE A 29 13.29 0.80 -1.09
C ILE A 29 12.50 1.87 -0.31
N GLY A 30 12.54 1.83 1.02
CA GLY A 30 12.06 2.91 1.88
C GLY A 30 10.57 2.86 2.22
N TYR A 31 9.95 1.68 2.25
CA TYR A 31 8.67 1.48 2.91
C TYR A 31 8.88 1.08 4.37
N ARG A 32 7.97 1.50 5.25
CA ARG A 32 7.88 0.96 6.60
C ARG A 32 7.12 -0.35 6.55
N VAL A 33 7.67 -1.39 7.18
CA VAL A 33 7.08 -2.74 7.18
C VAL A 33 7.00 -3.25 8.61
N TYR A 34 5.86 -3.78 8.98
CA TYR A 34 5.60 -4.39 10.29
C TYR A 34 5.11 -5.82 10.11
N LEU A 35 5.65 -6.73 10.91
CA LEU A 35 5.28 -8.15 10.92
C LEU A 35 4.38 -8.49 12.11
N ASP A 36 4.33 -7.63 13.11
CA ASP A 36 3.49 -7.76 14.29
C ASP A 36 2.64 -6.51 14.51
N ARG A 37 1.46 -6.68 15.08
CA ARG A 37 0.50 -5.59 15.26
C ARG A 37 0.84 -4.69 16.44
N GLU A 38 1.56 -5.22 17.42
CA GLU A 38 1.99 -4.51 18.63
C GLU A 38 2.98 -3.41 18.26
N SER A 39 4.01 -3.75 17.49
CA SER A 39 4.99 -2.79 16.96
C SER A 39 4.31 -1.75 16.06
N LEU A 40 3.39 -2.21 15.18
CA LEU A 40 2.64 -1.29 14.34
C LEU A 40 1.80 -0.31 15.17
N ALA A 41 1.04 -0.79 16.16
CA ALA A 41 0.18 0.06 16.98
C ALA A 41 0.99 1.08 17.80
N ALA A 42 2.14 0.70 18.31
CA ALA A 42 3.03 1.58 19.07
C ALA A 42 3.68 2.69 18.21
N GLU A 43 3.96 2.39 16.93
CA GLU A 43 4.67 3.31 16.04
C GLU A 43 3.73 4.14 15.15
N LEU A 44 2.53 3.62 14.84
CA LEU A 44 1.60 4.28 13.93
C LEU A 44 1.19 5.70 14.38
N PRO A 45 0.89 5.95 15.67
CA PRO A 45 0.54 7.28 16.13
C PRO A 45 1.65 8.33 15.90
N LYS A 46 2.92 7.90 15.92
CA LYS A 46 4.08 8.77 15.71
C LYS A 46 4.30 9.12 14.23
N GLN A 47 3.66 8.37 13.33
CA GLN A 47 3.81 8.53 11.89
C GLN A 47 2.75 9.44 11.27
N ILE A 48 1.61 9.60 11.94
CA ILE A 48 0.49 10.39 11.45
C ILE A 48 0.72 11.85 11.85
N GLY A 49 0.97 12.67 10.85
CA GLY A 49 1.20 14.11 11.02
C GLY A 49 -0.09 14.87 11.33
N GLU A 50 0.08 16.13 11.72
CA GLU A 50 -1.04 17.03 12.03
C GLU A 50 -2.01 17.13 10.84
N SER A 51 -3.28 16.92 11.12
CA SER A 51 -4.37 16.96 10.12
C SER A 51 -4.29 15.89 9.02
N GLU A 52 -3.36 14.95 9.07
CA GLU A 52 -3.34 13.82 8.15
C GLU A 52 -4.46 12.83 8.46
N ILE A 53 -5.03 12.26 7.41
CA ILE A 53 -6.01 11.17 7.51
C ILE A 53 -5.41 9.93 6.85
N TRP A 54 -5.22 8.88 7.65
CA TRP A 54 -4.76 7.60 7.18
C TRP A 54 -5.92 6.62 7.08
N THR A 55 -5.81 5.62 6.20
CA THR A 55 -6.81 4.56 6.04
C THR A 55 -6.13 3.20 5.89
N LEU A 56 -6.86 2.14 6.24
CA LEU A 56 -6.42 0.76 6.04
C LEU A 56 -6.91 0.27 4.68
N ALA A 57 -5.98 -0.14 3.82
CA ALA A 57 -6.27 -0.76 2.54
C ALA A 57 -5.83 -2.24 2.56
N GLY A 58 -6.55 -3.09 1.85
CA GLY A 58 -6.23 -4.52 1.72
C GLY A 58 -7.47 -5.34 1.37
N GLN A 59 -7.26 -6.58 0.96
CA GLN A 59 -8.32 -7.49 0.53
C GLN A 59 -9.38 -7.74 1.60
N SER A 60 -10.56 -8.19 1.18
CA SER A 60 -11.58 -8.66 2.14
C SER A 60 -11.02 -9.83 2.95
N GLY A 61 -11.29 -9.82 4.25
CA GLY A 61 -10.75 -10.85 5.15
C GLY A 61 -9.29 -10.68 5.57
N ALA A 62 -8.58 -9.65 5.11
CA ALA A 62 -7.19 -9.38 5.52
C ALA A 62 -7.03 -8.97 7.00
N GLY A 63 -8.13 -8.83 7.76
CA GLY A 63 -8.06 -8.49 9.18
C GLY A 63 -8.01 -6.99 9.48
N LYS A 64 -8.38 -6.13 8.51
CA LYS A 64 -8.39 -4.66 8.69
C LYS A 64 -9.18 -4.20 9.91
N SER A 65 -10.40 -4.70 10.08
CA SER A 65 -11.26 -4.35 11.23
C SER A 65 -10.69 -4.86 12.55
N THR A 66 -10.05 -6.03 12.55
CA THR A 66 -9.38 -6.57 13.73
C THR A 66 -8.20 -5.69 14.13
N LEU A 67 -7.38 -5.30 13.17
CA LEU A 67 -6.26 -4.38 13.38
C LEU A 67 -6.75 -3.01 13.87
N LEU A 68 -7.80 -2.48 13.24
CA LEU A 68 -8.39 -1.20 13.63
C LEU A 68 -8.88 -1.22 15.09
N ASN A 69 -9.59 -2.30 15.48
CA ASN A 69 -10.06 -2.44 16.86
C ASN A 69 -8.90 -2.54 17.85
N PHE A 70 -7.86 -3.31 17.50
CA PHE A 70 -6.66 -3.40 18.32
C PHE A 70 -6.00 -2.03 18.53
N ILE A 71 -5.83 -1.25 17.45
CA ILE A 71 -5.27 0.11 17.53
C ILE A 71 -6.18 1.04 18.37
N LYS A 72 -7.50 0.91 18.24
CA LYS A 72 -8.46 1.71 19.04
C LYS A 72 -8.40 1.36 20.52
N GLU A 73 -8.32 0.09 20.87
CA GLU A 73 -8.22 -0.34 22.26
C GLU A 73 -6.93 0.18 22.90
N ASP A 74 -5.81 0.08 22.20
CA ASP A 74 -4.52 0.61 22.63
C ASP A 74 -4.55 2.14 22.75
N ALA A 75 -5.11 2.85 21.79
CA ALA A 75 -5.27 4.30 21.81
C ALA A 75 -6.39 4.77 22.74
N GLY A 76 -7.45 4.00 22.95
CA GLY A 76 -8.60 4.32 23.78
C GLY A 76 -8.28 4.34 25.28
N GLN A 77 -7.22 3.70 25.69
CA GLN A 77 -6.68 3.84 27.05
C GLN A 77 -5.99 5.20 27.24
N ALA A 78 -5.66 5.92 26.17
CA ALA A 78 -4.91 7.17 26.22
C ALA A 78 -5.74 8.43 25.90
N THR A 79 -6.85 8.34 25.16
CA THR A 79 -7.61 9.54 24.74
C THR A 79 -9.10 9.24 24.55
N GLY A 80 -9.98 10.04 25.18
CA GLY A 80 -11.43 9.99 24.97
C GLY A 80 -11.80 10.18 23.49
N ALA A 81 -12.46 9.19 22.91
CA ALA A 81 -12.81 9.16 21.49
C ALA A 81 -13.73 10.33 21.09
N ILE A 82 -13.28 11.16 20.15
CA ILE A 82 -14.17 12.07 19.43
C ILE A 82 -14.54 11.38 18.12
N SER A 83 -15.72 10.73 18.07
CA SER A 83 -16.28 10.24 16.82
C SER A 83 -17.02 11.38 16.13
N THR A 84 -16.47 11.93 15.06
CA THR A 84 -17.20 12.80 14.14
C THR A 84 -17.71 11.96 12.96
N SER A 85 -19.01 11.68 12.92
CA SER A 85 -19.65 11.06 11.75
C SER A 85 -19.88 12.13 10.68
N LEU A 86 -19.19 12.01 9.55
CA LEU A 86 -19.46 12.82 8.37
C LEU A 86 -20.65 12.22 7.60
N ASN A 87 -21.83 12.78 7.81
CA ASN A 87 -23.06 12.43 7.11
C ASN A 87 -23.10 13.10 5.74
N ARG A 88 -22.89 12.36 4.64
CA ARG A 88 -23.19 12.84 3.28
C ARG A 88 -24.34 12.06 2.67
N GLY A 89 -25.48 12.75 2.51
CA GLY A 89 -26.54 12.58 1.51
C GLY A 89 -27.16 11.20 1.26
N LYS A 90 -28.48 11.17 1.18
CA LYS A 90 -29.39 10.05 0.90
C LYS A 90 -28.89 9.12 -0.22
N HIS A 91 -28.94 7.83 0.04
CA HIS A 91 -28.76 6.61 -0.76
C HIS A 91 -27.37 5.98 -0.66
N THR A 92 -27.29 4.92 0.16
CA THR A 92 -26.14 4.12 0.60
C THR A 92 -25.26 4.84 1.65
N THR A 93 -25.67 4.73 2.91
CA THR A 93 -24.95 5.29 4.07
C THR A 93 -23.70 4.45 4.37
N ARG A 94 -22.61 4.72 3.67
CA ARG A 94 -21.28 4.31 4.13
C ARG A 94 -20.78 5.42 5.06
N THR A 95 -20.97 5.24 6.35
CA THR A 95 -20.46 6.17 7.34
C THR A 95 -18.97 5.92 7.50
N VAL A 96 -18.15 6.91 7.17
CA VAL A 96 -16.73 6.90 7.48
C VAL A 96 -16.56 7.48 8.87
N THR A 97 -15.99 6.69 9.79
CA THR A 97 -15.67 7.15 11.14
C THR A 97 -14.19 7.48 11.23
N LEU A 98 -13.87 8.66 11.74
CA LEU A 98 -12.50 9.10 11.98
C LEU A 98 -12.16 8.91 13.46
N PHE A 99 -11.02 8.29 13.73
CA PHE A 99 -10.46 8.14 15.06
C PHE A 99 -9.24 9.03 15.20
N LYS A 100 -9.17 9.80 16.27
CA LYS A 100 -7.95 10.52 16.60
C LYS A 100 -6.84 9.52 16.89
N LEU A 101 -5.70 9.65 16.22
CA LEU A 101 -4.53 8.81 16.41
C LEU A 101 -3.28 9.65 16.19
N GLY A 102 -2.45 9.79 17.23
CA GLY A 102 -1.34 10.72 17.18
C GLY A 102 -1.81 12.16 16.94
N GLU A 103 -1.15 12.87 16.04
CA GLU A 103 -1.51 14.24 15.66
C GLU A 103 -2.64 14.31 14.62
N GLY A 104 -2.95 13.21 13.92
CA GLY A 104 -3.95 13.15 12.88
C GLY A 104 -5.09 12.18 13.17
N PHE A 105 -5.57 11.50 12.13
CA PHE A 105 -6.74 10.63 12.20
C PHE A 105 -6.53 9.32 11.43
N LEU A 106 -7.13 8.25 11.95
CA LEU A 106 -7.31 6.98 11.22
C LEU A 106 -8.78 6.84 10.83
N ALA A 107 -9.04 6.64 9.53
CA ALA A 107 -10.37 6.47 8.99
C ALA A 107 -10.78 4.99 8.98
N ASP A 108 -11.95 4.69 9.57
CA ASP A 108 -12.64 3.42 9.37
C ASP A 108 -13.41 3.51 8.06
N THR A 109 -12.80 3.04 7.00
CA THR A 109 -13.45 2.98 5.69
C THR A 109 -13.89 1.54 5.42
N PRO A 110 -15.14 1.30 4.95
CA PRO A 110 -15.52 -0.03 4.48
C PRO A 110 -14.57 -0.45 3.37
N GLY A 111 -13.94 -1.61 3.59
CA GLY A 111 -12.83 -2.17 2.86
C GLY A 111 -12.62 -1.72 1.42
N PHE A 112 -11.54 -1.02 1.19
CA PHE A 112 -10.93 -0.96 -0.13
C PHE A 112 -10.35 -2.36 -0.41
N SER A 113 -11.09 -3.16 -1.17
CA SER A 113 -10.64 -4.50 -1.56
C SER A 113 -9.86 -4.46 -2.87
N ALA A 114 -10.01 -3.41 -3.66
CA ALA A 114 -9.27 -3.16 -4.88
C ALA A 114 -9.01 -1.67 -5.09
N ILE A 115 -7.90 -1.41 -5.71
CA ILE A 115 -7.55 -0.08 -6.21
C ILE A 115 -7.85 -0.08 -7.70
N ASP A 116 -8.69 0.85 -8.15
CA ASP A 116 -8.92 1.08 -9.57
C ASP A 116 -7.67 1.77 -10.15
N LEU A 117 -7.00 1.08 -11.07
CA LEU A 117 -5.81 1.60 -11.74
C LEU A 117 -6.16 2.39 -13.02
N THR A 118 -7.40 2.36 -13.48
CA THR A 118 -7.81 3.01 -14.74
C THR A 118 -7.54 4.53 -14.81
N PRO A 119 -7.58 5.30 -13.69
CA PRO A 119 -7.21 6.71 -13.72
C PRO A 119 -5.72 6.98 -13.93
N ILE A 120 -4.86 5.97 -13.76
CA ILE A 120 -3.41 6.11 -13.91
C ILE A 120 -3.06 6.07 -15.39
N LYS A 121 -2.35 7.08 -15.87
CA LYS A 121 -1.82 7.05 -17.24
C LYS A 121 -0.62 6.11 -17.33
N LEU A 122 -0.54 5.34 -18.40
CA LEU A 122 0.53 4.38 -18.63
C LEU A 122 1.93 4.99 -18.54
N ASN A 123 2.10 6.19 -19.06
CA ASN A 123 3.38 6.91 -19.01
C ASN A 123 3.72 7.46 -17.63
N GLU A 124 2.78 7.45 -16.69
CA GLU A 124 2.99 7.90 -15.31
C GLU A 124 3.22 6.71 -14.36
N LEU A 125 2.80 5.48 -14.74
CA LEU A 125 2.85 4.31 -13.87
C LEU A 125 4.23 4.08 -13.25
N CYS A 126 5.31 4.19 -14.03
CA CYS A 126 6.67 3.99 -13.53
C CYS A 126 7.06 4.98 -12.41
N THR A 127 6.42 6.14 -12.34
CA THR A 127 6.72 7.14 -11.31
C THR A 127 6.17 6.78 -9.93
N TYR A 128 5.24 5.83 -9.88
CA TYR A 128 4.68 5.29 -8.62
C TYR A 128 5.53 4.16 -8.03
N PHE A 129 6.51 3.65 -8.78
CA PHE A 129 7.52 2.72 -8.29
C PHE A 129 8.73 3.54 -7.83
N LYS A 130 8.98 3.59 -6.53
CA LYS A 130 10.04 4.43 -5.93
C LYS A 130 11.41 4.16 -6.55
N GLU A 131 11.75 2.89 -6.72
CA GLU A 131 12.99 2.42 -7.30
C GLU A 131 13.11 2.79 -8.79
N PHE A 132 12.01 2.71 -9.54
CA PHE A 132 12.01 3.10 -10.95
C PHE A 132 12.17 4.61 -11.10
N LYS A 133 11.43 5.38 -10.30
CA LYS A 133 11.51 6.83 -10.27
C LYS A 133 12.93 7.32 -9.99
N ALA A 134 13.63 6.70 -9.05
CA ALA A 134 15.00 7.04 -8.70
C ALA A 134 15.99 6.78 -9.86
N LEU A 135 15.77 5.70 -10.63
CA LEU A 135 16.64 5.28 -11.71
C LEU A 135 16.31 5.89 -13.08
N SER A 136 15.09 6.40 -13.26
CA SER A 136 14.58 6.90 -14.55
C SER A 136 15.43 7.99 -15.16
N THR A 137 16.12 8.78 -14.35
CA THR A 137 17.02 9.84 -14.82
C THR A 137 18.27 9.30 -15.55
N GLY A 138 18.64 8.01 -15.30
CA GLY A 138 19.73 7.31 -15.96
C GLY A 138 19.34 6.69 -17.31
N CYS A 139 18.07 6.68 -17.69
CA CYS A 139 17.63 6.14 -18.97
C CYS A 139 18.04 7.06 -20.13
N LYS A 140 18.41 6.45 -21.28
CA LYS A 140 18.75 7.21 -22.49
C LYS A 140 17.61 8.08 -23.00
N PHE A 141 16.36 7.62 -22.88
CA PHE A 141 15.19 8.29 -23.45
C PHE A 141 14.34 8.94 -22.37
N ARG A 142 13.92 10.19 -22.61
CA ARG A 142 12.89 10.83 -21.79
C ARG A 142 11.56 10.09 -21.96
N GLY A 143 10.86 9.82 -20.87
CA GLY A 143 9.60 9.06 -20.92
C GLY A 143 9.78 7.58 -21.20
N CYS A 144 10.98 7.02 -20.93
CA CYS A 144 11.23 5.58 -20.98
C CYS A 144 10.16 4.83 -20.19
N GLN A 145 9.53 3.84 -20.81
CA GLN A 145 8.52 3.00 -20.18
C GLN A 145 9.13 1.71 -19.59
N HIS A 146 10.46 1.58 -19.66
CA HIS A 146 11.23 0.46 -19.09
C HIS A 146 10.83 -0.92 -19.64
N LEU A 147 10.39 -1.00 -20.88
CA LEU A 147 9.96 -2.23 -21.58
C LEU A 147 11.04 -2.78 -22.51
N HIS A 148 11.20 -2.14 -23.65
CA HIS A 148 12.08 -2.59 -24.73
C HIS A 148 13.12 -1.53 -25.12
N GLU A 149 13.12 -0.38 -24.44
CA GLU A 149 14.02 0.70 -24.77
C GLU A 149 15.48 0.30 -24.50
N PRO A 150 16.39 0.55 -25.45
CA PRO A 150 17.80 0.28 -25.27
C PRO A 150 18.42 1.29 -24.26
N LYS A 151 19.39 0.84 -23.47
CA LYS A 151 20.04 1.64 -22.42
C LYS A 151 19.05 2.17 -21.41
N CYS A 152 18.22 1.28 -20.90
CA CYS A 152 17.25 1.56 -19.85
C CYS A 152 17.85 1.23 -18.48
N ALA A 153 18.11 2.24 -17.66
CA ALA A 153 18.72 2.06 -16.34
C ALA A 153 17.90 1.14 -15.41
N VAL A 154 16.57 1.15 -15.49
CA VAL A 154 15.71 0.26 -14.70
C VAL A 154 15.92 -1.19 -15.11
N LYS A 155 15.96 -1.50 -16.41
CA LYS A 155 16.21 -2.87 -16.90
C LYS A 155 17.62 -3.34 -16.61
N ASP A 156 18.60 -2.47 -16.72
CA ASP A 156 19.99 -2.79 -16.39
C ASP A 156 20.11 -3.16 -14.90
N GLN A 157 19.45 -2.40 -14.01
CA GLN A 157 19.44 -2.70 -12.57
C GLN A 157 18.60 -3.94 -12.22
N GLN A 158 17.52 -4.20 -12.95
CA GLN A 158 16.75 -5.43 -12.81
C GLN A 158 17.59 -6.66 -13.22
N ALA A 159 18.35 -6.56 -14.31
CA ALA A 159 19.26 -7.64 -14.74
C ALA A 159 20.40 -7.90 -13.75
N LEU A 160 20.82 -6.89 -12.98
CA LEU A 160 21.81 -7.01 -11.91
C LEU A 160 21.21 -7.50 -10.57
N GLY A 161 19.88 -7.68 -10.48
CA GLY A 161 19.18 -8.09 -9.25
C GLY A 161 18.98 -6.97 -8.23
N GLU A 162 19.32 -5.73 -8.55
CA GLU A 162 19.09 -4.58 -7.66
C GLU A 162 17.62 -4.18 -7.60
N ILE A 163 16.87 -4.40 -8.69
CA ILE A 163 15.42 -4.40 -8.69
C ILE A 163 14.96 -5.85 -8.62
N ALA A 164 14.18 -6.18 -7.59
CA ALA A 164 13.64 -7.52 -7.42
C ALA A 164 12.74 -7.90 -8.61
N ALA A 165 12.84 -9.14 -9.08
CA ALA A 165 12.08 -9.63 -10.23
C ALA A 165 10.58 -9.43 -10.04
N PHE A 166 10.03 -9.79 -8.86
CA PHE A 166 8.61 -9.65 -8.56
C PHE A 166 8.12 -8.19 -8.69
N ARG A 167 8.97 -7.19 -8.40
CA ARG A 167 8.58 -5.78 -8.55
C ARG A 167 8.47 -5.36 -10.01
N TYR A 168 9.36 -5.88 -10.84
CA TYR A 168 9.26 -5.64 -12.27
C TYR A 168 8.05 -6.37 -12.88
N ASP A 169 7.77 -7.59 -12.42
CA ASP A 169 6.58 -8.36 -12.81
C ASP A 169 5.29 -7.66 -12.37
N ASP A 170 5.22 -7.10 -11.15
CA ASP A 170 4.12 -6.26 -10.68
C ASP A 170 3.90 -5.04 -11.58
N TYR A 171 5.00 -4.38 -11.99
CA TYR A 171 4.92 -3.25 -12.91
C TYR A 171 4.29 -3.65 -14.25
N LEU A 172 4.71 -4.78 -14.82
CA LEU A 172 4.17 -5.29 -16.07
C LEU A 172 2.69 -5.70 -15.92
N ALA A 173 2.34 -6.35 -14.82
CA ALA A 173 0.95 -6.76 -14.55
C ALA A 173 0.03 -5.54 -14.40
N MET A 174 0.41 -4.53 -13.62
CA MET A 174 -0.36 -3.29 -13.46
C MET A 174 -0.48 -2.54 -14.80
N ARG A 175 0.58 -2.53 -15.60
CA ARG A 175 0.55 -1.95 -16.92
C ARG A 175 -0.47 -2.62 -17.83
N THR A 176 -0.47 -3.95 -17.86
CA THR A 176 -1.43 -4.74 -18.62
C THR A 176 -2.86 -4.48 -18.17
N GLU A 177 -3.10 -4.40 -16.87
CA GLU A 177 -4.42 -4.08 -16.31
C GLU A 177 -4.93 -2.70 -16.76
N ILE A 178 -4.07 -1.69 -16.76
CA ILE A 178 -4.40 -0.35 -17.25
C ILE A 178 -4.67 -0.36 -18.75
N GLU A 179 -3.84 -1.04 -19.55
CA GLU A 179 -3.99 -1.15 -21.02
C GLU A 179 -5.29 -1.86 -21.43
N GLU A 180 -5.64 -2.92 -20.72
CA GLU A 180 -6.85 -3.68 -20.98
C GLU A 180 -8.11 -3.01 -20.44
N GLY A 181 -7.97 -2.00 -19.59
CA GLY A 181 -9.10 -1.32 -18.93
C GLY A 181 -9.95 -2.27 -18.10
N ARG A 182 -9.38 -3.38 -17.65
CA ARG A 182 -10.10 -4.37 -16.85
C ARG A 182 -10.32 -3.86 -15.44
N MET A 183 -11.57 -3.63 -15.12
CA MET A 183 -11.97 -3.59 -13.73
C MET A 183 -11.85 -5.01 -13.13
N PRO A 184 -11.30 -5.15 -11.92
CA PRO A 184 -11.30 -6.42 -11.19
C PRO A 184 -12.70 -7.03 -11.16
N GLU A 185 -12.83 -8.37 -11.36
CA GLU A 185 -14.11 -9.08 -11.49
C GLU A 185 -15.10 -8.82 -10.34
N TYR A 186 -14.60 -8.50 -9.15
CA TYR A 186 -15.43 -8.20 -7.98
C TYR A 186 -16.02 -6.78 -7.95
N LEU A 187 -15.74 -5.94 -8.96
CA LEU A 187 -16.36 -4.64 -9.18
C LEU A 187 -17.41 -4.66 -10.30
N LYS A 188 -17.56 -5.79 -10.99
CA LYS A 188 -18.66 -6.06 -11.92
C LYS A 188 -19.84 -6.62 -11.17
#